data_eb9a8619e8655237b8a64e3b17f2200e
#
_entry.id   eb9a8619e8655237b8a64e3b17f2200e
#
_cell.length_a   1.000
_cell.length_b   1.000
_cell.length_c   1.000
_cell.angle_alpha   90.00
_cell.angle_beta   90.00
_cell.angle_gamma   90.00
#
_symmetry.space_group_name_H-M   'P 1'
#
loop_
_entity.id
_entity.type
_entity.pdbx_description
1 polymer ?
#
loop_
_entity_poly.entity_id
_entity_poly.type
_entity_poly.pdbx_seq_one_letter_code
_entity_poly.pdbx_strand_id
1 'polypeptide(L)'
;MVKLTSKFIEKKYAQVRSKSLSTANKKQELWKLTHLYMNGMFINEIGNFAVCKNLKVIYLQDNNISRIENLHFATNLTHLYMQHNKIRKLENLDCLQNLRKLYMGYNCISVIEGLENIENLIELHVENQFLTLGETLCFEPRSAVTLSKCLKRLNISNNKMTTLNDIANFNELEILEAKNNLFEDIEDLTQTISTLISLRELYMNGNPVVQKHRYKESLIANSNTLVNLDGKSISDICRKFLQIFKEKRFNQSIKKMTVPLTDDIANSLNLPPAFKKSICRAIFQHPGPKLSITVTSAMGELQPQSFPSWKMAAGINSLKDNHITPRPFWRDTSNKKEMHRVNSMNNKSIMLPPI
;
A
#
# COMPACT_ATOMS: atom_id res chain seq x y z
N MET A 1 -18.15 -15.92 -34.08
CA MET A 1 -17.08 -16.00 -33.09
C MET A 1 -15.74 -15.82 -33.75
N VAL A 2 -14.93 -14.87 -33.29
CA VAL A 2 -13.57 -14.66 -33.83
C VAL A 2 -12.58 -15.46 -33.02
N LYS A 3 -11.83 -16.32 -33.72
CA LYS A 3 -10.80 -17.17 -33.10
C LYS A 3 -9.41 -16.74 -33.56
N LEU A 4 -8.49 -16.51 -32.62
CA LEU A 4 -7.11 -16.17 -32.91
C LEU A 4 -6.37 -17.39 -33.43
N THR A 5 -6.12 -17.43 -34.75
CA THR A 5 -5.41 -18.52 -35.42
C THR A 5 -4.29 -18.00 -36.29
N SER A 6 -3.36 -18.84 -36.69
CA SER A 6 -2.30 -18.47 -37.64
C SER A 6 -2.86 -17.82 -38.91
N LYS A 7 -3.98 -18.34 -39.44
CA LYS A 7 -4.65 -17.75 -40.64
C LYS A 7 -5.22 -16.35 -40.33
N PHE A 8 -5.75 -16.11 -39.14
CA PHE A 8 -6.26 -14.79 -38.72
C PHE A 8 -5.09 -13.77 -38.66
N ILE A 9 -3.98 -14.19 -38.05
CA ILE A 9 -2.79 -13.37 -37.94
C ILE A 9 -2.23 -13.06 -39.35
N GLU A 10 -2.09 -14.06 -40.21
CA GLU A 10 -1.67 -13.88 -41.61
C GLU A 10 -2.52 -12.86 -42.35
N LYS A 11 -3.83 -12.98 -42.27
CA LYS A 11 -4.78 -12.05 -42.90
C LYS A 11 -4.58 -10.61 -42.42
N LYS A 12 -4.41 -10.44 -41.12
CA LYS A 12 -4.20 -9.12 -40.51
C LYS A 12 -2.88 -8.49 -40.91
N TYR A 13 -1.79 -9.26 -40.88
CA TYR A 13 -0.47 -8.77 -41.29
C TYR A 13 -0.37 -8.55 -42.81
N ALA A 14 -1.07 -9.34 -43.63
CA ALA A 14 -1.14 -9.13 -45.08
C ALA A 14 -1.84 -7.83 -45.46
N GLN A 15 -2.86 -7.42 -44.72
CA GLN A 15 -3.56 -6.14 -44.91
C GLN A 15 -2.65 -4.93 -44.66
N VAL A 16 -1.70 -5.04 -43.72
CA VAL A 16 -0.77 -3.96 -43.37
C VAL A 16 0.41 -3.89 -44.37
N ARG A 17 0.78 -5.02 -44.93
CA ARG A 17 1.92 -5.13 -45.89
C ARG A 17 1.38 -5.45 -47.30
N SER A 18 1.09 -4.47 -48.10
CA SER A 18 0.54 -4.54 -49.47
C SER A 18 1.23 -5.47 -50.46
N LYS A 19 1.94 -6.51 -50.02
CA LYS A 19 2.70 -7.44 -50.87
C LYS A 19 2.10 -8.85 -50.79
N SER A 20 1.74 -9.39 -51.96
CA SER A 20 1.39 -10.81 -52.13
C SER A 20 2.63 -11.68 -51.96
N LEU A 21 2.79 -12.30 -50.78
CA LEU A 21 3.85 -13.26 -50.46
C LEU A 21 3.39 -14.70 -50.74
N SER A 22 4.31 -15.57 -51.18
CA SER A 22 4.07 -17.00 -51.29
C SER A 22 3.77 -17.61 -49.91
N THR A 23 3.06 -18.76 -49.84
CA THR A 23 2.67 -19.42 -48.59
C THR A 23 3.87 -19.81 -47.69
N ALA A 24 4.99 -20.22 -48.31
CA ALA A 24 6.23 -20.55 -47.59
C ALA A 24 6.82 -19.29 -46.91
N ASN A 25 6.85 -18.17 -47.61
CA ASN A 25 7.34 -16.90 -47.08
C ASN A 25 6.44 -16.36 -45.94
N LYS A 26 5.12 -16.61 -46.00
CA LYS A 26 4.19 -16.22 -44.94
C LYS A 26 4.48 -16.95 -43.63
N LYS A 27 4.71 -18.25 -43.64
CA LYS A 27 5.08 -19.02 -42.43
C LYS A 27 6.42 -18.54 -41.84
N GLN A 28 7.39 -18.24 -42.69
CA GLN A 28 8.69 -17.74 -42.27
C GLN A 28 8.59 -16.34 -41.64
N GLU A 29 7.71 -15.49 -42.16
CA GLU A 29 7.44 -14.16 -41.58
C GLU A 29 6.76 -14.26 -40.22
N LEU A 30 5.76 -15.17 -40.03
CA LEU A 30 5.13 -15.40 -38.75
C LEU A 30 6.10 -15.98 -37.70
N TRP A 31 7.02 -16.83 -38.13
CA TRP A 31 8.06 -17.36 -37.26
C TRP A 31 9.02 -16.28 -36.70
N LYS A 32 9.26 -15.22 -37.49
CA LYS A 32 10.11 -14.08 -37.09
C LYS A 32 9.43 -13.09 -36.16
N LEU A 33 8.10 -13.19 -35.95
CA LEU A 33 7.36 -12.26 -35.10
C LEU A 33 7.81 -12.36 -33.65
N THR A 34 8.20 -11.22 -33.10
CA THR A 34 8.52 -11.07 -31.68
C THR A 34 7.41 -10.33 -30.92
N HIS A 35 6.62 -9.53 -31.61
CA HIS A 35 5.50 -8.77 -31.05
C HIS A 35 4.23 -9.06 -31.84
N LEU A 36 3.16 -9.41 -31.16
CA LEU A 36 1.85 -9.70 -31.74
C LEU A 36 0.82 -8.67 -31.27
N TYR A 37 0.33 -7.84 -32.17
CA TYR A 37 -0.65 -6.79 -31.88
C TYR A 37 -2.05 -7.24 -32.33
N MET A 38 -2.87 -7.69 -31.40
CA MET A 38 -4.23 -8.21 -31.62
C MET A 38 -5.25 -7.58 -30.66
N ASN A 39 -4.98 -6.38 -30.21
CA ASN A 39 -5.89 -5.62 -29.38
C ASN A 39 -7.10 -5.09 -30.15
N GLY A 40 -8.28 -5.05 -29.56
CA GLY A 40 -9.52 -4.52 -30.14
C GLY A 40 -10.02 -5.29 -31.37
N MET A 41 -9.74 -6.61 -31.47
CA MET A 41 -10.09 -7.44 -32.64
C MET A 41 -11.33 -8.29 -32.43
N PHE A 42 -12.09 -8.06 -31.33
CA PHE A 42 -13.27 -8.86 -30.98
C PHE A 42 -13.01 -10.37 -30.88
N ILE A 43 -11.78 -10.76 -30.50
CA ILE A 43 -11.37 -12.15 -30.34
C ILE A 43 -12.12 -12.77 -29.16
N ASN A 44 -12.76 -13.92 -29.38
CA ASN A 44 -13.47 -14.66 -28.35
C ASN A 44 -12.64 -15.83 -27.79
N GLU A 45 -11.80 -16.43 -28.61
CA GLU A 45 -11.02 -17.61 -28.28
C GLU A 45 -9.58 -17.50 -28.77
N ILE A 46 -8.65 -17.99 -27.98
CA ILE A 46 -7.25 -18.14 -28.36
C ILE A 46 -7.11 -19.50 -29.05
N GLY A 47 -7.00 -19.51 -30.37
CA GLY A 47 -6.79 -20.72 -31.16
C GLY A 47 -5.31 -21.06 -31.31
N ASN A 48 -5.02 -21.99 -32.20
CA ASN A 48 -3.65 -22.42 -32.47
C ASN A 48 -2.93 -21.44 -33.42
N PHE A 49 -1.84 -20.84 -32.92
CA PHE A 49 -0.91 -20.01 -33.69
C PHE A 49 0.55 -20.35 -33.36
N ALA A 50 0.83 -21.62 -33.09
CA ALA A 50 2.16 -22.13 -32.72
C ALA A 50 3.26 -21.92 -33.76
N VAL A 51 2.91 -21.42 -34.95
CA VAL A 51 3.89 -20.97 -35.96
C VAL A 51 4.69 -19.75 -35.44
N CYS A 52 4.12 -18.95 -34.55
CA CYS A 52 4.74 -17.73 -33.99
C CYS A 52 5.60 -18.05 -32.75
N LYS A 53 6.57 -18.96 -32.85
CA LYS A 53 7.36 -19.48 -31.72
C LYS A 53 8.27 -18.45 -31.04
N ASN A 54 8.62 -17.37 -31.75
CA ASN A 54 9.58 -16.38 -31.23
C ASN A 54 8.93 -15.18 -30.57
N LEU A 55 7.64 -15.27 -30.21
CA LEU A 55 6.92 -14.20 -29.55
C LEU A 55 7.53 -13.89 -28.18
N LYS A 56 7.82 -12.61 -27.97
CA LYS A 56 8.25 -12.02 -26.70
C LYS A 56 7.15 -11.19 -26.06
N VAL A 57 6.31 -10.57 -26.86
CA VAL A 57 5.22 -9.71 -26.38
C VAL A 57 3.93 -10.01 -27.14
N ILE A 58 2.83 -10.20 -26.41
CA ILE A 58 1.49 -10.40 -26.96
C ILE A 58 0.54 -9.34 -26.40
N TYR A 59 -0.12 -8.59 -27.30
CA TYR A 59 -1.15 -7.62 -27.00
C TYR A 59 -2.52 -8.16 -27.39
N LEU A 60 -3.33 -8.54 -26.39
CA LEU A 60 -4.67 -9.08 -26.54
C LEU A 60 -5.72 -8.28 -25.76
N GLN A 61 -5.38 -7.07 -25.33
CA GLN A 61 -6.31 -6.22 -24.60
C GLN A 61 -7.51 -5.81 -25.46
N ASP A 62 -8.60 -5.44 -24.82
CA ASP A 62 -9.84 -5.00 -25.48
C ASP A 62 -10.47 -6.05 -26.42
N ASN A 63 -10.58 -7.29 -25.93
CA ASN A 63 -11.19 -8.41 -26.65
C ASN A 63 -12.31 -9.06 -25.82
N ASN A 64 -12.82 -10.20 -26.25
CA ASN A 64 -13.89 -10.95 -25.59
C ASN A 64 -13.41 -12.32 -25.09
N ILE A 65 -12.11 -12.45 -24.78
CA ILE A 65 -11.50 -13.72 -24.40
C ILE A 65 -11.98 -14.11 -22.99
N SER A 66 -12.49 -15.33 -22.85
CA SER A 66 -12.97 -15.84 -21.57
C SER A 66 -12.04 -16.88 -20.93
N ARG A 67 -11.14 -17.48 -21.70
CA ARG A 67 -10.18 -18.50 -21.24
C ARG A 67 -8.81 -18.28 -21.83
N ILE A 68 -7.78 -18.51 -21.01
CA ILE A 68 -6.38 -18.54 -21.45
C ILE A 68 -6.09 -19.96 -21.92
N GLU A 69 -5.77 -20.09 -23.21
CA GLU A 69 -5.48 -21.40 -23.81
C GLU A 69 -4.50 -21.25 -24.97
N ASN A 70 -3.92 -22.38 -25.39
CA ASN A 70 -3.05 -22.47 -26.59
C ASN A 70 -1.81 -21.53 -26.57
N LEU A 71 -1.28 -21.17 -25.39
CA LEU A 71 -0.06 -20.38 -25.23
C LEU A 71 1.19 -21.23 -24.91
N HIS A 72 1.07 -22.55 -24.78
CA HIS A 72 2.14 -23.47 -24.36
C HIS A 72 3.39 -23.42 -25.28
N PHE A 73 3.25 -23.00 -26.54
CA PHE A 73 4.36 -22.87 -27.47
C PHE A 73 5.19 -21.59 -27.25
N ALA A 74 4.64 -20.60 -26.57
CA ALA A 74 5.21 -19.26 -26.43
C ALA A 74 6.21 -19.17 -25.25
N THR A 75 7.14 -20.13 -25.18
CA THR A 75 8.11 -20.23 -24.06
C THR A 75 9.05 -19.03 -23.95
N ASN A 76 9.23 -18.25 -25.01
CA ASN A 76 10.03 -17.02 -25.02
C ASN A 76 9.24 -15.75 -24.59
N LEU A 77 7.95 -15.93 -24.21
CA LEU A 77 7.10 -14.80 -23.87
C LEU A 77 7.57 -14.12 -22.60
N THR A 78 7.74 -12.80 -22.68
CA THR A 78 8.15 -11.96 -21.55
C THR A 78 7.05 -11.01 -21.08
N HIS A 79 6.14 -10.61 -21.97
CA HIS A 79 5.06 -9.69 -21.65
C HIS A 79 3.74 -10.18 -22.25
N LEU A 80 2.70 -10.23 -21.42
CA LEU A 80 1.36 -10.62 -21.82
C LEU A 80 0.34 -9.55 -21.37
N TYR A 81 -0.32 -8.93 -22.34
CA TYR A 81 -1.33 -7.90 -22.11
C TYR A 81 -2.72 -8.43 -22.48
N MET A 82 -3.58 -8.62 -21.48
CA MET A 82 -4.94 -9.19 -21.63
C MET A 82 -6.00 -8.37 -20.87
N GLN A 83 -5.75 -7.09 -20.62
CA GLN A 83 -6.71 -6.21 -19.97
C GLN A 83 -7.99 -6.10 -20.79
N HIS A 84 -9.10 -5.75 -20.13
CA HIS A 84 -10.40 -5.58 -20.80
C HIS A 84 -10.83 -6.81 -21.61
N ASN A 85 -10.87 -7.96 -20.92
CA ASN A 85 -11.39 -9.21 -21.45
C ASN A 85 -12.44 -9.79 -20.48
N LYS A 86 -12.80 -11.06 -20.62
CA LYS A 86 -13.81 -11.76 -19.80
C LYS A 86 -13.22 -12.96 -19.08
N ILE A 87 -11.93 -12.91 -18.76
CA ILE A 87 -11.18 -14.01 -18.15
C ILE A 87 -11.61 -14.12 -16.68
N ARG A 88 -11.90 -15.36 -16.27
CA ARG A 88 -12.32 -15.69 -14.90
C ARG A 88 -11.25 -16.44 -14.11
N LYS A 89 -10.34 -17.11 -14.81
CA LYS A 89 -9.34 -17.96 -14.22
C LYS A 89 -7.98 -17.76 -14.86
N LEU A 90 -6.93 -17.69 -14.05
CA LEU A 90 -5.56 -17.76 -14.52
C LEU A 90 -5.19 -19.24 -14.67
N GLU A 91 -5.07 -19.69 -15.90
CA GLU A 91 -4.80 -21.10 -16.23
C GLU A 91 -3.88 -21.19 -17.45
N ASN A 92 -3.20 -22.34 -17.61
CA ASN A 92 -2.37 -22.65 -18.80
C ASN A 92 -1.19 -21.67 -19.01
N LEU A 93 -0.65 -21.11 -17.91
CA LEU A 93 0.50 -20.21 -17.94
C LEU A 93 1.81 -20.91 -17.60
N ASP A 94 1.77 -22.15 -17.13
CA ASP A 94 2.93 -22.93 -16.62
C ASP A 94 4.14 -22.99 -17.55
N CYS A 95 3.90 -22.99 -18.85
CA CYS A 95 4.95 -23.02 -19.88
C CYS A 95 5.62 -21.66 -20.11
N LEU A 96 5.08 -20.59 -19.55
CA LEU A 96 5.56 -19.20 -19.78
C LEU A 96 6.63 -18.79 -18.76
N GLN A 97 7.63 -19.63 -18.55
CA GLN A 97 8.66 -19.46 -17.51
C GLN A 97 9.48 -18.18 -17.66
N ASN A 98 9.55 -17.58 -18.86
CA ASN A 98 10.23 -16.33 -19.10
C ASN A 98 9.33 -15.09 -18.91
N LEU A 99 8.08 -15.26 -18.46
CA LEU A 99 7.12 -14.18 -18.29
C LEU A 99 7.59 -13.23 -17.19
N ARG A 100 7.73 -11.95 -17.53
CA ARG A 100 8.14 -10.88 -16.62
C ARG A 100 7.02 -9.94 -16.26
N LYS A 101 6.09 -9.70 -17.19
CA LYS A 101 4.98 -8.78 -17.00
C LYS A 101 3.67 -9.41 -17.43
N LEU A 102 2.70 -9.39 -16.54
CA LEU A 102 1.35 -9.90 -16.77
C LEU A 102 0.31 -8.81 -16.43
N TYR A 103 -0.45 -8.39 -17.42
CA TYR A 103 -1.48 -7.38 -17.29
C TYR A 103 -2.86 -7.98 -17.54
N MET A 104 -3.65 -8.09 -16.47
CA MET A 104 -4.95 -8.78 -16.44
C MET A 104 -6.06 -7.89 -15.88
N GLY A 105 -5.84 -6.58 -15.78
CA GLY A 105 -6.83 -5.63 -15.27
C GLY A 105 -8.14 -5.68 -16.08
N TYR A 106 -9.26 -5.29 -15.47
CA TYR A 106 -10.59 -5.26 -16.13
C TYR A 106 -11.01 -6.61 -16.72
N ASN A 107 -10.88 -7.67 -15.93
CA ASN A 107 -11.36 -9.01 -16.19
C ASN A 107 -12.34 -9.44 -15.08
N CYS A 108 -12.58 -10.73 -14.90
CA CYS A 108 -13.49 -11.28 -13.91
C CYS A 108 -12.77 -12.27 -12.96
N ILE A 109 -11.50 -11.99 -12.64
CA ILE A 109 -10.63 -12.86 -11.84
C ILE A 109 -10.89 -12.58 -10.37
N SER A 110 -11.29 -13.60 -9.60
CA SER A 110 -11.47 -13.51 -8.15
C SER A 110 -10.31 -14.14 -7.37
N VAL A 111 -9.56 -15.07 -7.99
CA VAL A 111 -8.44 -15.75 -7.35
C VAL A 111 -7.20 -15.64 -8.23
N ILE A 112 -6.08 -15.24 -7.65
CA ILE A 112 -4.76 -15.25 -8.29
C ILE A 112 -4.15 -16.63 -8.07
N GLU A 113 -4.28 -17.49 -9.07
CA GLU A 113 -3.82 -18.87 -9.08
C GLU A 113 -3.06 -19.20 -10.38
N GLY A 114 -2.48 -20.40 -10.53
CA GLY A 114 -1.81 -20.84 -11.76
C GLY A 114 -0.50 -20.09 -12.07
N LEU A 115 0.13 -19.47 -11.06
CA LEU A 115 1.39 -18.75 -11.19
C LEU A 115 2.54 -19.43 -10.42
N GLU A 116 2.34 -20.64 -9.93
CA GLU A 116 3.30 -21.37 -9.10
C GLU A 116 4.61 -21.71 -9.81
N ASN A 117 4.62 -21.74 -11.15
CA ASN A 117 5.81 -22.02 -11.97
C ASN A 117 6.38 -20.77 -12.66
N ILE A 118 5.85 -19.57 -12.36
CA ILE A 118 6.26 -18.32 -13.03
C ILE A 118 7.25 -17.54 -12.14
N GLU A 119 8.45 -18.08 -12.00
CA GLU A 119 9.48 -17.56 -11.08
C GLU A 119 10.14 -16.24 -11.54
N ASN A 120 9.92 -15.82 -12.78
CA ASN A 120 10.51 -14.61 -13.36
C ASN A 120 9.54 -13.44 -13.43
N LEU A 121 8.33 -13.54 -12.84
CA LEU A 121 7.33 -12.48 -12.89
C LEU A 121 7.71 -11.31 -12.00
N ILE A 122 7.99 -10.17 -12.62
CA ILE A 122 8.41 -8.95 -11.93
C ILE A 122 7.22 -7.99 -11.70
N GLU A 123 6.25 -8.01 -12.60
CA GLU A 123 5.14 -7.05 -12.60
C GLU A 123 3.82 -7.75 -12.89
N LEU A 124 2.85 -7.58 -11.96
CA LEU A 124 1.50 -8.14 -12.05
C LEU A 124 0.47 -7.02 -11.86
N HIS A 125 -0.40 -6.85 -12.85
CA HIS A 125 -1.52 -5.93 -12.82
C HIS A 125 -2.84 -6.68 -12.91
N VAL A 126 -3.65 -6.61 -11.85
CA VAL A 126 -4.95 -7.27 -11.75
C VAL A 126 -6.03 -6.32 -11.21
N GLU A 127 -5.88 -5.05 -11.50
CA GLU A 127 -6.81 -4.01 -11.07
C GLU A 127 -8.20 -4.13 -11.71
N ASN A 128 -9.22 -3.59 -11.06
CA ASN A 128 -10.58 -3.45 -11.60
C ASN A 128 -11.21 -4.78 -12.06
N GLN A 129 -11.18 -5.81 -11.22
CA GLN A 129 -11.86 -7.05 -11.55
C GLN A 129 -13.38 -6.90 -11.38
N PHE A 130 -14.16 -7.43 -12.34
CA PHE A 130 -15.62 -7.47 -12.27
C PHE A 130 -16.09 -8.60 -11.35
N LEU A 131 -15.91 -8.39 -10.04
CA LEU A 131 -16.24 -9.35 -9.00
C LEU A 131 -17.75 -9.33 -8.71
N THR A 132 -18.36 -10.50 -8.47
CA THR A 132 -19.77 -10.59 -8.08
C THR A 132 -19.99 -10.07 -6.66
N LEU A 133 -21.24 -10.05 -6.24
CA LEU A 133 -21.57 -9.57 -4.90
C LEU A 133 -21.01 -10.54 -3.84
N GLY A 134 -20.23 -10.03 -2.90
CA GLY A 134 -19.60 -10.83 -1.85
C GLY A 134 -18.24 -11.46 -2.22
N GLU A 135 -17.82 -11.38 -3.49
CA GLU A 135 -16.47 -11.78 -3.88
C GLU A 135 -15.46 -10.65 -3.64
N THR A 136 -14.26 -11.06 -3.24
CA THR A 136 -13.08 -10.21 -3.12
C THR A 136 -11.93 -10.88 -3.88
N LEU A 137 -10.94 -10.10 -4.32
CA LEU A 137 -9.72 -10.68 -4.88
C LEU A 137 -8.91 -11.33 -3.75
N CYS A 138 -8.43 -12.55 -3.97
CA CYS A 138 -7.54 -13.27 -3.06
C CYS A 138 -6.42 -13.97 -3.81
N PHE A 139 -5.38 -14.40 -3.08
CA PHE A 139 -4.24 -15.11 -3.64
C PHE A 139 -4.28 -16.57 -3.21
N GLU A 140 -4.11 -17.46 -4.17
CA GLU A 140 -3.90 -18.88 -3.90
C GLU A 140 -2.51 -19.06 -3.26
N PRO A 141 -2.38 -19.84 -2.15
CA PRO A 141 -1.13 -19.92 -1.38
C PRO A 141 0.11 -20.35 -2.17
N ARG A 142 -0.02 -21.28 -3.13
CA ARG A 142 1.11 -21.76 -3.94
C ARG A 142 1.64 -20.67 -4.86
N SER A 143 0.73 -19.99 -5.55
CA SER A 143 1.05 -18.83 -6.40
C SER A 143 1.64 -17.70 -5.56
N ALA A 144 1.10 -17.40 -4.37
CA ALA A 144 1.63 -16.40 -3.46
C ALA A 144 3.07 -16.70 -3.03
N VAL A 145 3.41 -17.96 -2.73
CA VAL A 145 4.78 -18.38 -2.37
C VAL A 145 5.78 -18.14 -3.50
N THR A 146 5.40 -18.38 -4.75
CA THR A 146 6.27 -18.09 -5.90
C THR A 146 6.42 -16.60 -6.11
N LEU A 147 5.30 -15.87 -6.11
CA LEU A 147 5.29 -14.40 -6.30
C LEU A 147 6.07 -13.67 -5.20
N SER A 148 6.07 -14.19 -3.97
CA SER A 148 6.82 -13.58 -2.85
C SER A 148 8.32 -13.47 -3.09
N LYS A 149 8.87 -14.32 -3.97
CA LYS A 149 10.31 -14.40 -4.27
C LYS A 149 10.75 -13.55 -5.46
N CYS A 150 9.81 -13.13 -6.32
CA CYS A 150 10.17 -12.52 -7.60
C CYS A 150 9.41 -11.22 -7.91
N LEU A 151 8.20 -11.01 -7.34
CA LEU A 151 7.34 -9.91 -7.72
C LEU A 151 7.80 -8.59 -7.12
N LYS A 152 8.05 -7.59 -7.98
CA LYS A 152 8.49 -6.26 -7.57
C LYS A 152 7.39 -5.20 -7.65
N ARG A 153 6.46 -5.36 -8.58
CA ARG A 153 5.34 -4.43 -8.75
C ARG A 153 4.02 -5.19 -8.78
N LEU A 154 3.10 -4.76 -7.91
CA LEU A 154 1.75 -5.32 -7.82
C LEU A 154 0.71 -4.21 -7.87
N ASN A 155 -0.25 -4.33 -8.79
CA ASN A 155 -1.45 -3.48 -8.80
C ASN A 155 -2.70 -4.32 -8.58
N ILE A 156 -3.33 -4.11 -7.42
CA ILE A 156 -4.58 -4.76 -6.97
C ILE A 156 -5.69 -3.74 -6.73
N SER A 157 -5.62 -2.58 -7.35
CA SER A 157 -6.59 -1.50 -7.14
C SER A 157 -8.01 -1.89 -7.57
N ASN A 158 -9.04 -1.38 -6.89
CA ASN A 158 -10.46 -1.59 -7.21
C ASN A 158 -10.91 -3.08 -7.20
N ASN A 159 -10.54 -3.85 -6.17
CA ASN A 159 -10.85 -5.28 -6.07
C ASN A 159 -11.60 -5.69 -4.80
N LYS A 160 -12.18 -4.74 -4.07
CA LYS A 160 -12.96 -4.95 -2.83
C LYS A 160 -12.18 -5.69 -1.73
N MET A 161 -10.84 -5.68 -1.76
CA MET A 161 -10.01 -6.32 -0.74
C MET A 161 -10.14 -5.62 0.61
N THR A 162 -10.15 -6.40 1.69
CA THR A 162 -10.25 -5.91 3.07
C THR A 162 -8.95 -6.05 3.85
N THR A 163 -8.07 -6.98 3.48
CA THR A 163 -6.78 -7.25 4.12
C THR A 163 -5.68 -7.46 3.08
N LEU A 164 -4.41 -7.30 3.49
CA LEU A 164 -3.22 -7.58 2.68
C LEU A 164 -2.48 -8.83 3.15
N ASN A 165 -3.10 -9.67 3.99
CA ASN A 165 -2.44 -10.81 4.62
C ASN A 165 -1.86 -11.81 3.62
N ASP A 166 -2.51 -12.00 2.47
CA ASP A 166 -2.05 -12.89 1.41
C ASP A 166 -0.69 -12.49 0.84
N ILE A 167 -0.33 -11.21 0.93
CA ILE A 167 0.93 -10.67 0.40
C ILE A 167 1.95 -10.29 1.47
N ALA A 168 1.69 -10.63 2.73
CA ALA A 168 2.57 -10.25 3.86
C ALA A 168 4.03 -10.71 3.70
N ASN A 169 4.26 -11.78 2.94
CA ASN A 169 5.59 -12.36 2.72
C ASN A 169 6.25 -11.95 1.39
N PHE A 170 5.70 -10.96 0.67
CA PHE A 170 6.26 -10.52 -0.62
C PHE A 170 7.50 -9.65 -0.40
N ASN A 171 8.62 -10.30 -0.05
CA ASN A 171 9.85 -9.64 0.36
C ASN A 171 10.52 -8.81 -0.74
N GLU A 172 10.31 -9.16 -2.00
CA GLU A 172 10.86 -8.45 -3.16
C GLU A 172 9.97 -7.30 -3.65
N LEU A 173 8.78 -7.12 -3.06
CA LEU A 173 7.81 -6.13 -3.53
C LEU A 173 8.31 -4.71 -3.26
N GLU A 174 8.51 -3.95 -4.34
CA GLU A 174 8.99 -2.56 -4.31
C GLU A 174 7.83 -1.56 -4.42
N ILE A 175 6.82 -1.86 -5.22
CA ILE A 175 5.69 -0.97 -5.52
C ILE A 175 4.37 -1.72 -5.34
N LEU A 176 3.50 -1.19 -4.48
CA LEU A 176 2.16 -1.69 -4.25
C LEU A 176 1.11 -0.62 -4.56
N GLU A 177 0.26 -0.89 -5.56
CA GLU A 177 -0.93 -0.11 -5.85
C GLU A 177 -2.18 -0.85 -5.38
N ALA A 178 -2.82 -0.35 -4.32
CA ALA A 178 -3.98 -0.96 -3.68
C ALA A 178 -5.12 0.06 -3.47
N LYS A 179 -5.27 0.99 -4.44
CA LYS A 179 -6.26 2.08 -4.40
C LYS A 179 -7.69 1.55 -4.45
N ASN A 180 -8.64 2.30 -3.87
CA ASN A 180 -10.06 2.03 -4.00
C ASN A 180 -10.45 0.57 -3.63
N ASN A 181 -9.91 0.06 -2.55
CA ASN A 181 -10.31 -1.19 -1.92
C ASN A 181 -11.10 -0.90 -0.63
N LEU A 182 -11.31 -1.88 0.22
CA LEU A 182 -12.10 -1.79 1.45
C LEU A 182 -11.23 -1.98 2.70
N PHE A 183 -9.94 -1.62 2.62
CA PHE A 183 -9.06 -1.67 3.78
C PHE A 183 -9.55 -0.69 4.84
N GLU A 184 -9.85 -1.21 6.03
CA GLU A 184 -10.36 -0.41 7.13
C GLU A 184 -9.44 -0.46 8.35
N ASP A 185 -8.90 -1.61 8.68
CA ASP A 185 -8.06 -1.77 9.88
C ASP A 185 -6.65 -1.24 9.66
N ILE A 186 -6.26 -0.25 10.48
CA ILE A 186 -4.95 0.36 10.44
C ILE A 186 -3.88 -0.52 11.09
N GLU A 187 -4.26 -1.33 12.08
CA GLU A 187 -3.33 -2.19 12.81
C GLU A 187 -2.92 -3.36 11.92
N ASP A 188 -3.88 -4.04 11.29
CA ASP A 188 -3.64 -5.09 10.29
C ASP A 188 -2.77 -4.57 9.14
N LEU A 189 -3.12 -3.41 8.59
CA LEU A 189 -2.35 -2.78 7.51
C LEU A 189 -0.92 -2.45 7.93
N THR A 190 -0.71 -1.86 9.10
CA THR A 190 0.64 -1.51 9.57
C THR A 190 1.48 -2.74 9.87
N GLN A 191 0.88 -3.81 10.38
CA GLN A 191 1.54 -5.07 10.60
C GLN A 191 2.02 -5.66 9.28
N THR A 192 1.15 -5.78 8.29
CA THR A 192 1.50 -6.31 6.97
C THR A 192 2.56 -5.44 6.27
N ILE A 193 2.43 -4.11 6.28
CA ILE A 193 3.42 -3.23 5.67
C ILE A 193 4.79 -3.34 6.35
N SER A 194 4.84 -3.64 7.65
CA SER A 194 6.11 -3.83 8.36
C SER A 194 6.88 -5.08 7.92
N THR A 195 6.20 -6.08 7.36
CA THR A 195 6.83 -7.31 6.82
C THR A 195 7.36 -7.14 5.40
N LEU A 196 6.86 -6.18 4.63
CA LEU A 196 7.28 -5.90 3.26
C LEU A 196 8.60 -5.12 3.23
N ILE A 197 9.71 -5.83 3.40
CA ILE A 197 11.05 -5.26 3.65
C ILE A 197 11.65 -4.49 2.48
N SER A 198 11.18 -4.71 1.25
CA SER A 198 11.66 -4.00 0.05
C SER A 198 10.71 -2.91 -0.43
N LEU A 199 9.54 -2.71 0.24
CA LEU A 199 8.50 -1.81 -0.23
C LEU A 199 8.95 -0.34 -0.16
N ARG A 200 8.97 0.32 -1.32
CA ARG A 200 9.36 1.73 -1.49
C ARG A 200 8.18 2.65 -1.77
N GLU A 201 7.22 2.17 -2.56
CA GLU A 201 6.06 2.97 -2.95
C GLU A 201 4.76 2.25 -2.59
N LEU A 202 3.89 2.96 -1.91
CA LEU A 202 2.57 2.47 -1.50
C LEU A 202 1.49 3.46 -1.90
N TYR A 203 0.46 2.98 -2.57
CA TYR A 203 -0.70 3.77 -2.99
C TYR A 203 -1.98 3.15 -2.44
N MET A 204 -2.61 3.82 -1.46
CA MET A 204 -3.80 3.36 -0.74
C MET A 204 -5.00 4.30 -0.89
N ASN A 205 -4.89 5.33 -1.73
CA ASN A 205 -5.96 6.33 -1.92
C ASN A 205 -7.31 5.66 -2.20
N GLY A 206 -8.41 6.23 -1.66
CA GLY A 206 -9.76 5.69 -1.85
C GLY A 206 -10.13 4.53 -0.95
N ASN A 207 -9.30 4.16 0.02
CA ASN A 207 -9.64 3.18 1.06
C ASN A 207 -10.17 3.86 2.32
N PRO A 208 -11.09 3.24 3.09
CA PRO A 208 -11.59 3.78 4.35
C PRO A 208 -10.49 4.10 5.35
N VAL A 209 -9.43 3.29 5.42
CA VAL A 209 -8.28 3.45 6.32
C VAL A 209 -7.56 4.79 6.15
N VAL A 210 -7.58 5.37 4.96
CA VAL A 210 -6.90 6.65 4.65
C VAL A 210 -7.48 7.81 5.47
N GLN A 211 -8.77 7.69 5.86
CA GLN A 211 -9.46 8.69 6.67
C GLN A 211 -9.27 8.49 8.17
N LYS A 212 -8.68 7.36 8.59
CA LYS A 212 -8.41 7.11 10.01
C LYS A 212 -7.39 8.09 10.55
N HIS A 213 -7.59 8.48 11.81
CA HIS A 213 -6.67 9.36 12.50
C HIS A 213 -5.25 8.77 12.52
N ARG A 214 -4.26 9.56 12.13
CA ARG A 214 -2.83 9.18 12.07
C ARG A 214 -2.50 8.02 11.12
N TYR A 215 -3.29 7.81 10.09
CA TYR A 215 -3.02 6.81 9.07
C TYR A 215 -1.57 6.90 8.54
N LYS A 216 -1.17 8.08 8.05
CA LYS A 216 0.16 8.27 7.44
C LYS A 216 1.29 8.11 8.45
N GLU A 217 1.12 8.71 9.63
CA GLU A 217 2.10 8.63 10.71
C GLU A 217 2.33 7.18 11.14
N SER A 218 1.25 6.40 11.25
CA SER A 218 1.33 5.01 11.64
C SER A 218 2.07 4.17 10.61
N LEU A 219 1.78 4.33 9.32
CA LEU A 219 2.47 3.61 8.24
C LEU A 219 3.96 3.99 8.16
N ILE A 220 4.27 5.29 8.20
CA ILE A 220 5.66 5.77 8.12
C ILE A 220 6.49 5.30 9.32
N ALA A 221 5.90 5.31 10.52
CA ALA A 221 6.59 4.85 11.73
C ALA A 221 6.85 3.33 11.75
N ASN A 222 6.02 2.55 11.04
CA ASN A 222 6.14 1.09 10.99
C ASN A 222 6.91 0.56 9.77
N SER A 223 7.20 1.41 8.77
CA SER A 223 7.97 1.03 7.60
C SER A 223 9.33 1.71 7.57
N ASN A 224 10.40 0.92 7.42
CA ASN A 224 11.77 1.45 7.32
C ASN A 224 12.15 1.81 5.87
N THR A 225 11.49 1.23 4.89
CA THR A 225 11.89 1.26 3.47
C THR A 225 11.00 2.16 2.61
N LEU A 226 9.80 2.50 3.08
CA LEU A 226 8.83 3.27 2.32
C LEU A 226 9.35 4.68 2.02
N VAL A 227 9.49 5.02 0.74
CA VAL A 227 9.95 6.33 0.25
C VAL A 227 8.80 7.21 -0.19
N ASN A 228 7.74 6.60 -0.74
CA ASN A 228 6.57 7.29 -1.27
C ASN A 228 5.28 6.70 -0.71
N LEU A 229 4.41 7.53 -0.14
CA LEU A 229 3.08 7.16 0.31
C LEU A 229 2.04 8.04 -0.36
N ASP A 230 1.13 7.44 -1.14
CA ASP A 230 0.06 8.14 -1.85
C ASP A 230 0.57 9.29 -2.74
N GLY A 231 1.71 9.10 -3.41
CA GLY A 231 2.34 10.10 -4.28
C GLY A 231 3.10 11.21 -3.54
N LYS A 232 3.26 11.10 -2.21
CA LYS A 232 4.03 12.04 -1.39
C LYS A 232 5.31 11.39 -0.88
N SER A 233 6.45 12.05 -1.12
CA SER A 233 7.73 11.57 -0.64
C SER A 233 7.85 11.70 0.88
N ILE A 234 8.49 10.74 1.50
CA ILE A 234 8.74 10.64 2.95
C ILE A 234 10.19 11.01 3.21
N SER A 235 10.44 12.04 4.01
CA SER A 235 11.80 12.37 4.43
C SER A 235 12.26 11.50 5.59
N ASP A 236 13.56 11.18 5.63
CA ASP A 236 14.13 10.37 6.73
C ASP A 236 14.03 11.08 8.09
N ILE A 237 14.06 12.41 8.08
CA ILE A 237 13.86 13.21 9.30
C ILE A 237 12.44 12.99 9.85
N CYS A 238 11.43 13.04 8.97
CA CYS A 238 10.04 12.78 9.36
C CYS A 238 9.88 11.36 9.92
N ARG A 239 10.45 10.36 9.25
CA ARG A 239 10.43 8.96 9.69
C ARG A 239 11.04 8.80 11.09
N LYS A 240 12.27 9.27 11.30
CA LYS A 240 12.96 9.21 12.59
C LYS A 240 12.16 9.89 13.70
N PHE A 241 11.59 11.06 13.43
CA PHE A 241 10.73 11.75 14.38
C PHE A 241 9.51 10.92 14.79
N LEU A 242 8.81 10.33 13.83
CA LEU A 242 7.62 9.50 14.08
C LEU A 242 7.95 8.21 14.81
N GLN A 243 9.08 7.58 14.54
CA GLN A 243 9.58 6.40 15.25
C GLN A 243 9.87 6.71 16.72
N ILE A 244 10.63 7.78 16.99
CA ILE A 244 10.92 8.23 18.36
C ILE A 244 9.62 8.58 19.10
N PHE A 245 8.67 9.23 18.42
CA PHE A 245 7.38 9.57 19.01
C PHE A 245 6.56 8.32 19.38
N LYS A 246 6.55 7.31 18.51
CA LYS A 246 5.91 6.00 18.75
C LYS A 246 6.53 5.31 19.98
N GLU A 247 7.86 5.24 20.05
CA GLU A 247 8.59 4.65 21.19
C GLU A 247 8.29 5.36 22.50
N LYS A 248 8.29 6.69 22.51
CA LYS A 248 7.95 7.47 23.71
C LYS A 248 6.52 7.19 24.19
N ARG A 249 5.56 7.10 23.28
CA ARG A 249 4.18 6.77 23.63
C ARG A 249 4.05 5.36 24.19
N PHE A 250 4.72 4.39 23.56
CA PHE A 250 4.76 3.01 24.04
C PHE A 250 5.35 2.93 25.45
N ASN A 251 6.49 3.57 25.69
CA ASN A 251 7.12 3.64 27.00
C ASN A 251 6.25 4.35 28.06
N GLN A 252 5.49 5.37 27.67
CA GLN A 252 4.52 6.03 28.57
C GLN A 252 3.32 5.12 28.87
N SER A 253 2.86 4.32 27.90
CA SER A 253 1.78 3.35 28.12
C SER A 253 2.22 2.24 29.05
N ILE A 254 3.44 1.72 28.90
CA ILE A 254 4.02 0.73 29.82
C ILE A 254 4.13 1.33 31.23
N LYS A 255 4.64 2.56 31.38
CA LYS A 255 4.71 3.23 32.68
C LYS A 255 3.35 3.45 33.33
N LYS A 256 2.28 3.60 32.54
CA LYS A 256 0.91 3.68 33.05
C LYS A 256 0.31 2.30 33.40
N MET A 257 0.79 1.25 32.72
CA MET A 257 0.40 -0.14 33.00
C MET A 257 1.22 -0.80 34.13
N THR A 258 2.40 -0.25 34.46
CA THR A 258 3.11 -0.64 35.68
C THR A 258 2.29 -0.14 36.88
N VAL A 259 1.51 -1.03 37.32
CA VAL A 259 0.69 -1.20 38.52
C VAL A 259 0.61 0.05 39.40
N PRO A 260 -0.61 0.58 39.71
CA PRO A 260 -0.78 1.36 40.90
C PRO A 260 -0.20 0.50 42.06
N LEU A 261 0.62 1.12 42.90
CA LEU A 261 1.08 0.48 44.14
C LEU A 261 -0.17 -0.03 44.86
N THR A 262 -0.54 -1.27 44.60
CA THR A 262 -1.63 -1.92 45.30
C THR A 262 -1.15 -2.10 46.76
N ASP A 263 -2.10 -2.15 47.69
CA ASP A 263 -1.84 -2.38 49.12
C ASP A 263 -0.91 -3.58 49.35
N ASP A 264 -0.85 -4.53 48.43
CA ASP A 264 0.02 -5.70 48.45
C ASP A 264 1.51 -5.35 48.34
N ILE A 265 1.90 -4.35 47.52
CA ILE A 265 3.30 -3.90 47.45
C ILE A 265 3.67 -3.04 48.64
N ALA A 266 2.73 -2.21 49.14
CA ALA A 266 2.90 -1.45 50.36
C ALA A 266 3.03 -2.37 51.58
N ASN A 267 2.42 -3.56 51.55
CA ASN A 267 2.50 -4.58 52.55
C ASN A 267 3.76 -5.46 52.50
N SER A 268 4.32 -5.66 51.28
CA SER A 268 5.59 -6.39 51.08
C SER A 268 6.82 -5.57 51.49
N LEU A 269 6.73 -4.24 51.48
CA LEU A 269 7.73 -3.36 52.06
C LEU A 269 7.43 -3.25 53.55
N ASN A 270 8.27 -3.82 54.41
CA ASN A 270 8.17 -3.81 55.86
C ASN A 270 8.29 -2.38 56.46
N LEU A 271 7.40 -1.47 56.06
CA LEU A 271 7.35 -0.09 56.49
C LEU A 271 6.47 0.10 57.71
N PRO A 272 6.85 0.97 58.67
CA PRO A 272 6.03 1.28 59.86
C PRO A 272 4.62 1.76 59.46
N PRO A 273 3.56 1.43 60.22
CA PRO A 273 2.18 1.78 59.89
C PRO A 273 1.90 3.28 59.69
N ALA A 274 2.63 4.14 60.40
CA ALA A 274 2.56 5.60 60.23
C ALA A 274 3.04 6.06 58.86
N PHE A 275 4.07 5.42 58.33
CA PHE A 275 4.64 5.72 57.02
C PHE A 275 3.72 5.23 55.85
N LYS A 276 3.07 4.08 56.04
CA LYS A 276 2.08 3.56 55.08
C LYS A 276 0.90 4.53 54.93
N LYS A 277 0.35 5.06 56.03
CA LYS A 277 -0.73 6.06 56.01
C LYS A 277 -0.30 7.39 55.36
N SER A 278 0.94 7.80 55.57
CA SER A 278 1.47 9.04 54.97
C SER A 278 1.66 8.91 53.45
N ILE A 279 2.15 7.77 52.98
CA ILE A 279 2.33 7.49 51.52
C ILE A 279 0.95 7.38 50.84
N CYS A 280 -0.01 6.67 51.44
CA CYS A 280 -1.36 6.59 50.89
C CYS A 280 -2.04 7.97 50.84
N ARG A 281 -1.92 8.81 51.87
CA ARG A 281 -2.44 10.18 51.83
C ARG A 281 -1.77 11.05 50.76
N ALA A 282 -0.45 10.95 50.60
CA ALA A 282 0.29 11.72 49.58
C ALA A 282 -0.10 11.31 48.15
N ILE A 283 -0.41 10.04 47.94
CA ILE A 283 -0.80 9.53 46.59
C ILE A 283 -2.26 9.87 46.28
N PHE A 284 -3.19 9.77 47.25
CA PHE A 284 -4.63 9.88 46.98
C PHE A 284 -5.26 11.25 47.23
N GLN A 285 -4.62 12.17 47.98
CA GLN A 285 -5.22 13.46 48.33
C GLN A 285 -4.83 14.65 47.50
N HIS A 286 -3.87 14.52 46.56
CA HIS A 286 -3.52 15.61 45.64
C HIS A 286 -3.41 15.12 44.18
N PRO A 287 -4.41 15.37 43.34
CA PRO A 287 -4.29 15.18 41.89
C PRO A 287 -3.45 16.33 41.32
N GLY A 288 -2.12 16.18 41.35
CA GLY A 288 -1.20 17.14 40.78
C GLY A 288 0.23 16.57 40.73
N PRO A 289 1.07 16.94 39.75
CA PRO A 289 2.38 16.35 39.57
C PRO A 289 3.40 16.91 40.53
N LYS A 290 3.38 16.48 41.77
CA LYS A 290 4.37 16.83 42.81
C LYS A 290 4.63 15.67 43.73
N LEU A 291 5.22 14.58 43.22
CA LEU A 291 5.89 13.60 44.07
C LEU A 291 7.16 13.15 43.40
N SER A 292 8.27 13.82 43.71
CA SER A 292 9.61 13.23 43.53
C SER A 292 9.91 12.46 44.85
N ILE A 293 9.88 11.15 44.80
CA ILE A 293 10.38 10.32 45.90
C ILE A 293 11.90 10.17 45.63
N THR A 294 12.68 10.91 46.41
CA THR A 294 14.14 10.70 46.45
C THR A 294 14.41 9.66 47.55
N VAL A 295 14.77 8.45 47.13
CA VAL A 295 15.32 7.45 48.07
C VAL A 295 16.79 7.77 48.24
N THR A 296 17.15 8.48 49.29
CA THR A 296 18.54 8.67 49.69
C THR A 296 18.98 7.42 50.49
N SER A 297 19.87 6.61 49.89
CA SER A 297 20.65 5.67 50.67
C SER A 297 21.62 6.50 51.53
N ALA A 298 21.73 6.13 52.82
CA ALA A 298 22.53 6.81 53.79
C ALA A 298 24.03 6.63 53.49
N MET A 299 24.57 7.46 52.61
CA MET A 299 26.02 7.79 52.48
C MET A 299 26.12 8.96 51.49
N GLY A 300 26.32 10.17 52.01
CA GLY A 300 26.79 11.33 51.22
C GLY A 300 25.71 12.42 51.08
N GLU A 301 25.97 13.56 51.73
CA GLU A 301 25.21 14.79 51.62
C GLU A 301 25.21 15.32 50.18
N LEU A 302 24.06 15.28 49.54
CA LEU A 302 23.78 16.08 48.32
C LEU A 302 22.53 16.91 48.61
N GLN A 303 22.70 18.22 48.56
CA GLN A 303 21.63 19.19 48.74
C GLN A 303 20.51 18.95 47.67
N PRO A 304 19.24 19.02 48.07
CA PRO A 304 18.15 18.85 47.13
C PRO A 304 18.06 20.06 46.19
N GLN A 305 18.31 19.87 44.89
CA GLN A 305 17.95 20.86 43.90
C GLN A 305 16.44 20.86 43.70
N SER A 306 15.77 21.91 44.13
CA SER A 306 14.36 22.14 43.87
C SER A 306 14.22 22.67 42.44
N PHE A 307 13.67 21.88 41.52
CA PHE A 307 13.24 22.36 40.19
C PHE A 307 11.91 23.12 40.32
N PRO A 308 11.79 24.37 39.86
CA PRO A 308 10.52 25.08 39.84
C PRO A 308 9.48 24.35 38.99
N SER A 309 8.25 24.25 39.48
CA SER A 309 7.17 23.65 38.73
C SER A 309 6.88 24.51 37.49
N TRP A 310 6.61 23.87 36.37
CA TRP A 310 6.31 24.53 35.07
C TRP A 310 5.18 25.59 35.16
N LYS A 311 4.34 25.56 36.19
CA LYS A 311 3.32 26.58 36.45
C LYS A 311 3.86 27.91 37.02
N MET A 312 5.07 27.93 37.56
CA MET A 312 5.69 29.19 38.02
C MET A 312 6.40 29.97 36.90
N ALA A 313 6.65 29.35 35.77
CA ALA A 313 7.21 30.03 34.60
C ALA A 313 6.18 30.83 33.78
N ALA A 314 4.88 30.76 34.11
CA ALA A 314 3.80 31.48 33.42
C ALA A 314 3.57 32.89 33.97
N GLY A 315 4.42 33.41 34.85
CA GLY A 315 4.26 34.73 35.51
C GLY A 315 5.15 35.86 34.98
N ILE A 316 5.79 35.69 33.82
CA ILE A 316 6.61 36.77 33.23
C ILE A 316 6.12 37.06 31.80
N ASN A 317 5.36 38.15 31.72
CA ASN A 317 5.10 39.04 30.58
C ASN A 317 4.59 38.42 29.26
N SER A 318 3.35 38.81 28.98
CA SER A 318 2.72 39.01 27.68
C SER A 318 3.70 39.30 26.53
N LEU A 319 4.15 38.26 25.88
CA LEU A 319 4.54 38.30 24.48
C LEU A 319 3.69 37.27 23.76
N LYS A 320 2.96 37.77 22.75
CA LYS A 320 1.94 37.09 21.95
C LYS A 320 2.24 35.59 21.74
N ASP A 321 1.30 34.77 22.17
CA ASP A 321 1.27 33.35 21.98
C ASP A 321 1.50 32.93 20.53
N ASN A 322 2.73 32.64 20.18
CA ASN A 322 2.99 31.72 19.10
C ASN A 322 2.86 30.30 19.65
N HIS A 323 1.64 29.84 19.79
CA HIS A 323 1.36 28.42 19.92
C HIS A 323 1.93 27.72 18.71
N ILE A 324 3.13 27.18 18.82
CA ILE A 324 3.66 26.15 17.93
C ILE A 324 2.91 24.87 18.29
N THR A 325 1.65 24.79 17.87
CA THR A 325 1.06 23.47 17.64
C THR A 325 1.89 22.84 16.53
N PRO A 326 2.42 21.63 16.68
CA PRO A 326 3.07 20.92 15.57
C PRO A 326 2.04 20.83 14.44
N ARG A 327 2.21 21.64 13.41
CA ARG A 327 1.36 21.56 12.22
C ARG A 327 1.58 20.16 11.65
N PRO A 328 0.51 19.41 11.32
CA PRO A 328 0.68 18.17 10.60
C PRO A 328 1.54 18.44 9.38
N PHE A 329 2.57 17.67 9.19
CA PHE A 329 3.59 17.80 8.13
C PHE A 329 3.02 17.76 6.69
N TRP A 330 1.70 17.58 6.56
CA TRP A 330 0.97 17.30 5.32
C TRP A 330 0.05 18.43 4.82
N ARG A 331 0.00 19.58 5.46
CA ARG A 331 -0.77 20.70 4.89
C ARG A 331 -0.01 21.22 3.68
N ASP A 332 -0.59 21.01 2.50
CA ASP A 332 -0.14 21.59 1.26
C ASP A 332 0.07 23.09 1.42
N THR A 333 1.31 23.54 1.19
CA THR A 333 1.66 24.96 1.11
C THR A 333 1.20 25.59 -0.21
N SER A 334 0.61 24.79 -1.13
CA SER A 334 0.13 25.24 -2.44
C SER A 334 -1.11 26.14 -2.39
N ASN A 335 -1.93 26.06 -1.31
CA ASN A 335 -3.14 26.87 -1.20
C ASN A 335 -2.95 28.28 -0.65
N LYS A 336 -1.71 28.71 -0.33
CA LYS A 336 -1.48 30.09 0.15
C LYS A 336 -1.35 31.14 -0.95
N LYS A 337 -1.19 30.75 -2.21
CA LYS A 337 -1.06 31.71 -3.33
C LYS A 337 -2.38 32.12 -3.96
N GLU A 338 -3.45 31.34 -3.79
CA GLU A 338 -4.77 31.71 -4.33
C GLU A 338 -5.61 32.59 -3.40
N MET A 339 -5.41 32.53 -2.08
CA MET A 339 -6.18 33.37 -1.15
C MET A 339 -5.80 34.86 -1.15
N HIS A 340 -4.65 35.24 -1.68
CA HIS A 340 -4.27 36.68 -1.79
C HIS A 340 -4.71 37.33 -3.09
N ARG A 341 -5.28 36.58 -4.05
CA ARG A 341 -5.79 37.18 -5.31
C ARG A 341 -7.30 37.41 -5.33
N VAL A 342 -8.05 36.90 -4.36
CA VAL A 342 -9.52 37.04 -4.33
C VAL A 342 -10.00 38.26 -3.50
N ASN A 343 -9.13 38.83 -2.68
CA ASN A 343 -9.52 39.98 -1.82
C ASN A 343 -9.31 41.40 -2.44
N SER A 344 -9.01 41.47 -3.74
CA SER A 344 -8.84 42.79 -4.38
C SER A 344 -9.81 43.11 -5.54
N MET A 345 -10.82 42.27 -5.78
CA MET A 345 -11.88 42.60 -6.74
C MET A 345 -13.22 42.05 -6.26
N ASN A 346 -14.05 42.89 -5.76
CA ASN A 346 -15.47 43.05 -6.11
C ASN A 346 -16.32 43.56 -4.95
N ASN A 347 -16.35 44.87 -4.86
CA ASN A 347 -17.55 45.60 -4.55
C ASN A 347 -18.24 45.90 -5.88
N LYS A 348 -19.12 45.04 -6.35
CA LYS A 348 -20.25 45.37 -7.23
C LYS A 348 -21.36 44.39 -7.00
N SER A 349 -22.43 44.91 -6.43
CA SER A 349 -23.74 44.29 -6.28
C SER A 349 -24.25 43.75 -7.62
N ILE A 350 -24.62 42.48 -7.66
CA ILE A 350 -25.45 41.91 -8.74
C ILE A 350 -26.78 41.51 -8.10
N MET A 351 -27.83 42.25 -8.48
CA MET A 351 -29.23 41.93 -8.26
C MET A 351 -29.59 40.67 -9.07
N LEU A 352 -30.23 39.71 -8.44
CA LEU A 352 -30.90 38.58 -9.11
C LEU A 352 -32.27 39.02 -9.57
N PRO A 353 -32.74 38.67 -10.79
CA PRO A 353 -34.13 38.82 -11.21
C PRO A 353 -35.04 37.78 -10.56
N PRO A 354 -36.35 38.09 -10.36
CA PRO A 354 -37.29 37.20 -9.71
C PRO A 354 -37.87 36.18 -10.69
N ILE A 355 -38.21 34.96 -10.14
CA ILE A 355 -39.01 33.81 -10.61
C ILE A 355 -38.34 32.91 -11.64
#